data_b80883475bcfae0344fdb1f7ff1692b5
#
_entry.id   b80883475bcfae0344fdb1f7ff1692b5
#
_cell.length_a   1.000
_cell.length_b   1.000
_cell.length_c   1.000
_cell.angle_alpha   90.00
_cell.angle_beta   90.00
_cell.angle_gamma   90.00
#
_symmetry.space_group_name_H-M   'P 1'
#
loop_
_entity.id
_entity.type
_entity.pdbx_description
1 polymer ?
#
loop_
_entity_poly.entity_id
_entity_poly.type
_entity_poly.pdbx_seq_one_letter_code
_entity_poly.pdbx_strand_id
1 'polypeptide(L)'
;MSKIGPNELCPCGSGRKFKKCCGDPRAAERYTRDERAQAFQRLVDYVDVLAVDEEARASAAFWGRFAERVAELPPERAELFDDIEQLWFLCDHRPPAGASIVERVLAGARLVPGEHAFLTALARSAMRIYEVVATVPGASLTLRDAIEGGTITANERQASRALGPGAYLAARIVPHGPSGGPEIEAGLLHLGPQVQEPLLAQIRTERAAFLARHPGGDLTAFYKYLPPLFHDVWIATMLG
;
A
#
# COMPACT_ATOMS: atom_id res chain seq x y z
N MET A 1 25.41 -16.15 25.28
CA MET A 1 25.32 -15.30 24.08
C MET A 1 26.31 -14.14 24.24
N SER A 2 27.32 -14.03 23.37
CA SER A 2 28.31 -12.95 23.40
C SER A 2 27.60 -11.61 23.17
N LYS A 3 27.83 -10.62 24.05
CA LYS A 3 27.31 -9.25 23.86
C LYS A 3 28.08 -8.60 22.72
N ILE A 4 27.35 -8.22 21.67
CA ILE A 4 27.88 -7.53 20.51
C ILE A 4 28.24 -6.11 20.91
N GLY A 5 29.48 -5.69 20.64
CA GLY A 5 29.94 -4.34 20.89
C GLY A 5 29.28 -3.30 19.97
N PRO A 6 29.04 -2.07 20.43
CA PRO A 6 28.33 -1.04 19.66
C PRO A 6 29.04 -0.66 18.34
N ASN A 7 30.34 -0.87 18.25
CA ASN A 7 31.16 -0.56 17.08
C ASN A 7 31.46 -1.78 16.17
N GLU A 8 31.06 -2.98 16.56
CA GLU A 8 31.22 -4.19 15.77
C GLU A 8 30.25 -4.17 14.57
N LEU A 9 30.56 -4.94 13.53
CA LEU A 9 29.64 -5.13 12.39
C LEU A 9 28.36 -5.80 12.85
N CYS A 10 27.25 -5.31 12.38
CA CYS A 10 25.95 -5.85 12.75
C CYS A 10 25.76 -7.27 12.24
N PRO A 11 25.32 -8.22 13.06
CA PRO A 11 25.13 -9.62 12.65
C PRO A 11 23.97 -9.84 11.70
N CYS A 12 23.15 -8.80 11.43
CA CYS A 12 22.06 -8.87 10.45
C CYS A 12 22.56 -8.93 8.99
N GLY A 13 23.87 -8.68 8.74
CA GLY A 13 24.45 -8.70 7.41
C GLY A 13 24.42 -7.37 6.66
N SER A 14 23.92 -6.29 7.28
CA SER A 14 23.82 -4.95 6.66
C SER A 14 25.17 -4.25 6.38
N GLY A 15 26.29 -4.81 6.83
CA GLY A 15 27.62 -4.17 6.76
C GLY A 15 27.79 -2.93 7.64
N ARG A 16 26.76 -2.50 8.37
CA ARG A 16 26.79 -1.35 9.28
C ARG A 16 27.25 -1.75 10.69
N LYS A 17 27.77 -0.77 11.47
CA LYS A 17 28.07 -0.98 12.89
C LYS A 17 26.79 -1.22 13.69
N PHE A 18 26.83 -2.10 14.70
CA PHE A 18 25.66 -2.49 15.49
C PHE A 18 24.88 -1.29 16.03
N LYS A 19 25.55 -0.29 16.62
CA LYS A 19 24.92 0.94 17.14
C LYS A 19 24.22 1.82 16.07
N LYS A 20 24.53 1.64 14.80
CA LYS A 20 23.91 2.33 13.66
C LYS A 20 23.00 1.41 12.84
N CYS A 21 22.65 0.27 13.40
CA CYS A 21 21.81 -0.75 12.78
C CYS A 21 20.87 -1.38 13.83
N CYS A 22 20.91 -2.66 14.10
CA CYS A 22 20.03 -3.33 15.07
C CYS A 22 20.15 -2.78 16.51
N GLY A 23 21.24 -2.11 16.85
CA GLY A 23 21.42 -1.42 18.13
C GLY A 23 20.87 0.01 18.20
N ASP A 24 20.33 0.54 17.09
CA ASP A 24 19.67 1.85 17.07
C ASP A 24 18.18 1.64 17.37
N PRO A 25 17.62 2.22 18.46
CA PRO A 25 16.20 2.10 18.78
C PRO A 25 15.27 2.63 17.68
N ARG A 26 15.76 3.54 16.84
CA ARG A 26 15.00 4.14 15.72
C ARG A 26 15.12 3.34 14.43
N ALA A 27 15.96 2.30 14.37
CA ALA A 27 16.13 1.47 13.18
C ALA A 27 14.83 0.73 12.81
N ALA A 28 13.96 0.48 13.79
CA ALA A 28 12.67 -0.16 13.57
C ALA A 28 11.63 0.71 12.82
N GLU A 29 11.92 2.01 12.62
CA GLU A 29 11.00 2.97 12.02
C GLU A 29 11.58 3.65 10.76
N ARG A 30 12.82 3.32 10.39
CA ARG A 30 13.52 4.00 9.28
C ARG A 30 14.08 3.02 8.28
N TYR A 31 13.98 3.41 7.02
CA TYR A 31 14.58 2.68 5.89
C TYR A 31 15.12 3.65 4.84
N THR A 32 16.07 3.19 4.07
CA THR A 32 16.63 3.89 2.91
C THR A 32 15.87 3.47 1.65
N ARG A 33 16.12 4.16 0.53
CA ARG A 33 15.57 3.77 -0.78
C ARG A 33 16.08 2.39 -1.21
N ASP A 34 17.34 2.08 -0.94
CA ASP A 34 17.92 0.77 -1.28
C ASP A 34 17.29 -0.34 -0.44
N GLU A 35 17.09 -0.12 0.87
CA GLU A 35 16.42 -1.09 1.74
C GLU A 35 14.94 -1.28 1.34
N ARG A 36 14.25 -0.22 0.91
CA ARG A 36 12.92 -0.32 0.33
C ARG A 36 12.92 -1.18 -0.95
N ALA A 37 13.84 -0.90 -1.88
CA ALA A 37 13.95 -1.66 -3.12
C ALA A 37 14.27 -3.14 -2.86
N GLN A 38 15.20 -3.43 -1.94
CA GLN A 38 15.52 -4.79 -1.53
C GLN A 38 14.33 -5.50 -0.87
N ALA A 39 13.56 -4.78 -0.06
CA ALA A 39 12.36 -5.33 0.56
C ALA A 39 11.28 -5.69 -0.47
N PHE A 40 11.07 -4.85 -1.49
CA PHE A 40 10.19 -5.21 -2.61
C PHE A 40 10.72 -6.44 -3.36
N GLN A 41 12.03 -6.53 -3.61
CA GLN A 41 12.61 -7.73 -4.24
C GLN A 41 12.33 -9.00 -3.42
N ARG A 42 12.35 -8.92 -2.05
CA ARG A 42 11.96 -10.05 -1.21
C ARG A 42 10.52 -10.49 -1.42
N LEU A 43 9.60 -9.54 -1.68
CA LEU A 43 8.21 -9.87 -1.98
C LEU A 43 8.09 -10.55 -3.35
N VAL A 44 8.78 -10.05 -4.36
CA VAL A 44 8.82 -10.64 -5.71
C VAL A 44 9.41 -12.06 -5.64
N ASP A 45 10.60 -12.22 -5.06
CA ASP A 45 11.25 -13.53 -4.88
C ASP A 45 10.33 -14.54 -4.15
N TYR A 46 9.50 -14.05 -3.23
CA TYR A 46 8.53 -14.90 -2.53
C TYR A 46 7.38 -15.33 -3.45
N VAL A 47 6.89 -14.42 -4.31
CA VAL A 47 5.84 -14.73 -5.29
C VAL A 47 6.33 -15.75 -6.30
N ASP A 48 7.57 -15.65 -6.78
CA ASP A 48 8.16 -16.56 -7.76
C ASP A 48 8.18 -18.04 -7.32
N VAL A 49 8.12 -18.28 -6.01
CA VAL A 49 8.08 -19.64 -5.45
C VAL A 49 6.67 -20.06 -4.97
N LEU A 50 5.67 -19.21 -5.13
CA LEU A 50 4.28 -19.57 -4.80
C LEU A 50 3.70 -20.55 -5.82
N ALA A 51 2.66 -21.27 -5.39
CA ALA A 51 1.87 -22.05 -6.31
C ALA A 51 1.16 -21.13 -7.32
N VAL A 52 1.30 -21.44 -8.61
CA VAL A 52 0.75 -20.66 -9.75
C VAL A 52 -0.74 -20.34 -9.58
N ASP A 53 -1.48 -21.21 -8.92
CA ASP A 53 -2.92 -21.06 -8.70
C ASP A 53 -3.26 -20.04 -7.58
N GLU A 54 -2.32 -19.64 -6.73
CA GLU A 54 -2.59 -18.62 -5.70
C GLU A 54 -2.71 -17.22 -6.32
N GLU A 55 -1.82 -16.87 -7.23
CA GLU A 55 -1.88 -15.60 -7.95
C GLU A 55 -3.14 -15.52 -8.82
N ALA A 56 -3.45 -16.59 -9.57
CA ALA A 56 -4.66 -16.65 -10.39
C ALA A 56 -5.94 -16.50 -9.55
N ARG A 57 -5.99 -17.11 -8.36
CA ARG A 57 -7.13 -16.93 -7.44
C ARG A 57 -7.21 -15.51 -6.87
N ALA A 58 -6.07 -14.89 -6.57
CA ALA A 58 -6.04 -13.51 -6.10
C ALA A 58 -6.54 -12.56 -7.19
N SER A 59 -6.05 -12.70 -8.42
CA SER A 59 -6.50 -11.92 -9.58
C SER A 59 -8.01 -12.09 -9.82
N ALA A 60 -8.50 -13.32 -9.81
CA ALA A 60 -9.94 -13.58 -9.93
C ALA A 60 -10.77 -12.94 -8.80
N ALA A 61 -10.24 -12.90 -7.57
CA ALA A 61 -10.89 -12.24 -6.45
C ALA A 61 -10.84 -10.70 -6.56
N PHE A 62 -9.74 -10.17 -7.11
CA PHE A 62 -9.58 -8.73 -7.34
C PHE A 62 -10.52 -8.24 -8.44
N TRP A 63 -10.53 -8.87 -9.59
CA TRP A 63 -11.30 -8.44 -10.76
C TRP A 63 -12.77 -8.89 -10.74
N GLY A 64 -13.08 -10.01 -10.08
CA GLY A 64 -14.44 -10.54 -9.99
C GLY A 64 -15.14 -10.60 -11.34
N ARG A 65 -16.33 -10.00 -11.44
CA ARG A 65 -17.15 -9.95 -12.69
C ARG A 65 -16.52 -9.14 -13.83
N PHE A 66 -15.47 -8.38 -13.57
CA PHE A 66 -14.84 -7.51 -14.58
C PHE A 66 -13.61 -8.14 -15.24
N ALA A 67 -13.19 -9.33 -14.83
CA ALA A 67 -11.97 -9.99 -15.33
C ALA A 67 -11.88 -10.06 -16.86
N GLU A 68 -12.99 -10.43 -17.54
CA GLU A 68 -13.03 -10.48 -19.00
C GLU A 68 -12.92 -9.09 -19.64
N ARG A 69 -13.59 -8.09 -19.06
CA ARG A 69 -13.60 -6.72 -19.58
C ARG A 69 -12.25 -6.02 -19.40
N VAL A 70 -11.53 -6.32 -18.35
CA VAL A 70 -10.20 -5.76 -18.10
C VAL A 70 -9.19 -6.27 -19.13
N ALA A 71 -9.30 -7.53 -19.54
CA ALA A 71 -8.46 -8.09 -20.61
C ALA A 71 -8.64 -7.39 -21.97
N GLU A 72 -9.75 -6.66 -22.18
CA GLU A 72 -10.05 -5.90 -23.39
C GLU A 72 -9.59 -4.42 -23.30
N LEU A 73 -9.05 -3.98 -22.15
CA LEU A 73 -8.60 -2.60 -21.97
C LEU A 73 -7.36 -2.29 -22.83
N PRO A 74 -7.24 -1.04 -23.31
CA PRO A 74 -6.01 -0.56 -23.91
C PRO A 74 -4.83 -0.70 -22.92
N PRO A 75 -3.61 -1.03 -23.40
CA PRO A 75 -2.46 -1.29 -22.53
C PRO A 75 -2.20 -0.17 -21.49
N GLU A 76 -2.32 1.09 -21.91
CA GLU A 76 -2.06 2.25 -21.00
C GLU A 76 -3.08 2.33 -19.85
N ARG A 77 -4.26 1.74 -20.00
CA ARG A 77 -5.26 1.65 -18.93
C ARG A 77 -5.05 0.39 -18.09
N ALA A 78 -4.64 -0.71 -18.71
CA ALA A 78 -4.33 -1.94 -17.99
C ALA A 78 -3.17 -1.71 -17.00
N GLU A 79 -2.06 -1.10 -17.43
CA GLU A 79 -0.90 -0.79 -16.59
C GLU A 79 -1.27 -0.04 -15.29
N LEU A 80 -2.24 0.87 -15.36
CA LEU A 80 -2.69 1.61 -14.17
C LEU A 80 -3.31 0.70 -13.10
N PHE A 81 -3.98 -0.37 -13.55
CA PHE A 81 -4.58 -1.35 -12.65
C PHE A 81 -3.58 -2.38 -12.16
N ASP A 82 -2.60 -2.73 -12.97
CA ASP A 82 -1.59 -3.73 -12.63
C ASP A 82 -0.86 -3.33 -11.34
N ASP A 83 -0.47 -2.07 -11.19
CA ASP A 83 0.17 -1.55 -9.97
C ASP A 83 -0.74 -1.70 -8.73
N ILE A 84 -2.04 -1.44 -8.88
CA ILE A 84 -3.02 -1.51 -7.78
C ILE A 84 -3.28 -2.97 -7.40
N GLU A 85 -3.49 -3.84 -8.40
CA GLU A 85 -3.69 -5.26 -8.20
C GLU A 85 -2.47 -5.90 -7.55
N GLN A 86 -1.28 -5.64 -8.08
CA GLN A 86 -0.04 -6.18 -7.56
C GLN A 86 0.18 -5.76 -6.09
N LEU A 87 0.00 -4.48 -5.78
CA LEU A 87 0.19 -4.00 -4.42
C LEU A 87 -0.88 -4.55 -3.46
N TRP A 88 -2.14 -4.70 -3.93
CA TRP A 88 -3.19 -5.36 -3.17
C TRP A 88 -2.88 -6.84 -2.93
N PHE A 89 -2.42 -7.56 -3.95
CA PHE A 89 -2.02 -8.97 -3.83
C PHE A 89 -0.91 -9.16 -2.79
N LEU A 90 0.14 -8.35 -2.86
CA LEU A 90 1.27 -8.42 -1.94
C LEU A 90 0.91 -8.07 -0.50
N CYS A 91 0.05 -7.07 -0.30
CA CYS A 91 -0.13 -6.44 1.01
C CYS A 91 -1.45 -6.77 1.69
N ASP A 92 -2.52 -7.01 0.92
CA ASP A 92 -3.88 -7.02 1.44
C ASP A 92 -4.60 -8.35 1.23
N HIS A 93 -4.34 -9.01 0.09
CA HIS A 93 -4.94 -10.31 -0.19
C HIS A 93 -4.53 -11.35 0.86
N ARG A 94 -5.54 -12.05 1.39
CA ARG A 94 -5.36 -13.15 2.32
C ARG A 94 -6.10 -14.38 1.80
N PRO A 95 -5.41 -15.49 1.56
CA PRO A 95 -6.09 -16.76 1.29
C PRO A 95 -6.92 -17.17 2.52
N PRO A 96 -7.95 -18.05 2.37
CA PRO A 96 -8.91 -18.38 3.43
C PRO A 96 -8.33 -18.79 4.79
N ALA A 97 -7.12 -19.31 4.82
CA ALA A 97 -6.45 -19.77 6.05
C ALA A 97 -5.07 -19.12 6.23
N GLY A 98 -4.81 -17.97 5.62
CA GLY A 98 -3.45 -17.45 5.53
C GLY A 98 -3.27 -15.97 5.85
N ALA A 99 -1.99 -15.61 5.92
CA ALA A 99 -1.51 -14.24 6.01
C ALA A 99 -1.23 -13.68 4.60
N SER A 100 -1.20 -12.37 4.44
CA SER A 100 -0.78 -11.72 3.20
C SER A 100 0.71 -12.03 2.90
N ILE A 101 1.13 -11.82 1.67
CA ILE A 101 2.52 -12.10 1.26
C ILE A 101 3.50 -11.27 2.10
N VAL A 102 3.23 -9.99 2.31
CA VAL A 102 4.08 -9.14 3.14
C VAL A 102 4.21 -9.67 4.58
N GLU A 103 3.14 -10.23 5.16
CA GLU A 103 3.17 -10.82 6.50
C GLU A 103 3.95 -12.14 6.54
N ARG A 104 3.83 -12.96 5.49
CA ARG A 104 4.61 -14.20 5.37
C ARG A 104 6.11 -13.92 5.24
N VAL A 105 6.48 -12.93 4.44
CA VAL A 105 7.89 -12.49 4.30
C VAL A 105 8.41 -11.93 5.63
N LEU A 106 7.63 -11.10 6.33
CA LEU A 106 7.99 -10.60 7.66
C LEU A 106 8.23 -11.72 8.68
N ALA A 107 7.45 -12.79 8.61
CA ALA A 107 7.54 -13.92 9.56
C ALA A 107 8.69 -14.88 9.22
N GLY A 108 9.02 -15.08 7.94
CA GLY A 108 9.92 -16.15 7.48
C GLY A 108 11.28 -15.70 6.95
N ALA A 109 11.39 -14.49 6.42
CA ALA A 109 12.61 -14.02 5.77
C ALA A 109 13.62 -13.42 6.78
N ARG A 110 14.92 -13.59 6.48
CA ARG A 110 15.97 -12.87 7.19
C ARG A 110 16.11 -11.46 6.61
N LEU A 111 15.53 -10.50 7.29
CA LEU A 111 15.48 -9.10 6.88
C LEU A 111 16.51 -8.25 7.65
N VAL A 112 17.11 -7.26 6.97
CA VAL A 112 17.82 -6.20 7.68
C VAL A 112 16.82 -5.20 8.29
N PRO A 113 17.20 -4.41 9.32
CA PRO A 113 16.24 -3.55 10.02
C PRO A 113 15.41 -2.61 9.14
N GLY A 114 16.02 -2.04 8.09
CA GLY A 114 15.30 -1.15 7.17
C GLY A 114 14.30 -1.89 6.28
N GLU A 115 14.64 -3.08 5.78
CA GLU A 115 13.68 -3.94 5.06
C GLU A 115 12.49 -4.29 5.97
N HIS A 116 12.78 -4.71 7.21
CA HIS A 116 11.74 -5.03 8.19
C HIS A 116 10.86 -3.81 8.53
N ALA A 117 11.46 -2.64 8.72
CA ALA A 117 10.74 -1.40 8.99
C ALA A 117 9.78 -1.04 7.84
N PHE A 118 10.26 -1.11 6.60
CA PHE A 118 9.44 -0.84 5.42
C PHE A 118 8.28 -1.84 5.29
N LEU A 119 8.57 -3.14 5.32
CA LEU A 119 7.53 -4.18 5.19
C LEU A 119 6.50 -4.10 6.33
N THR A 120 6.92 -3.73 7.55
CA THR A 120 6.00 -3.51 8.66
C THR A 120 5.08 -2.31 8.40
N ALA A 121 5.63 -1.19 7.90
CA ALA A 121 4.83 -0.03 7.52
C ALA A 121 3.85 -0.36 6.39
N LEU A 122 4.31 -1.10 5.39
CA LEU A 122 3.50 -1.55 4.26
C LEU A 122 2.37 -2.49 4.70
N ALA A 123 2.65 -3.47 5.55
CA ALA A 123 1.65 -4.40 6.10
C ALA A 123 0.54 -3.70 6.90
N ARG A 124 0.87 -2.60 7.58
CA ARG A 124 -0.07 -1.80 8.36
C ARG A 124 -0.81 -0.74 7.55
N SER A 125 -0.34 -0.42 6.36
CA SER A 125 -0.99 0.54 5.47
C SER A 125 -2.13 -0.11 4.69
N ALA A 126 -3.04 0.71 4.19
CA ALA A 126 -4.09 0.31 3.26
C ALA A 126 -4.35 1.45 2.27
N MET A 127 -4.90 1.14 1.11
CA MET A 127 -5.37 2.16 0.18
C MET A 127 -6.58 2.88 0.76
N ARG A 128 -6.60 4.21 0.64
CA ARG A 128 -7.70 5.06 1.09
C ARG A 128 -8.02 6.12 0.05
N ILE A 129 -9.19 6.74 0.18
CA ILE A 129 -9.58 7.88 -0.66
C ILE A 129 -9.22 9.18 0.05
N TYR A 130 -8.54 10.05 -0.67
CA TYR A 130 -8.13 11.35 -0.18
C TYR A 130 -8.61 12.47 -1.09
N GLU A 131 -8.94 13.60 -0.47
CA GLU A 131 -9.07 14.89 -1.14
C GLU A 131 -7.75 15.67 -1.00
N VAL A 132 -7.28 16.23 -2.09
CA VAL A 132 -6.13 17.15 -2.08
C VAL A 132 -6.60 18.48 -1.51
N VAL A 133 -6.06 18.92 -0.37
CA VAL A 133 -6.39 20.21 0.24
C VAL A 133 -5.34 21.28 -0.04
N ALA A 134 -4.08 20.87 -0.27
CA ALA A 134 -3.01 21.77 -0.69
C ALA A 134 -1.92 21.00 -1.44
N THR A 135 -1.16 21.72 -2.26
CA THR A 135 -0.02 21.16 -3.02
C THR A 135 1.21 22.04 -2.90
N VAL A 136 2.37 21.40 -2.83
CA VAL A 136 3.66 22.04 -3.10
C VAL A 136 4.22 21.33 -4.34
N PRO A 137 4.14 21.96 -5.52
CA PRO A 137 4.49 21.33 -6.79
C PRO A 137 5.91 20.76 -6.80
N GLY A 138 6.04 19.49 -7.15
CA GLY A 138 7.32 18.77 -7.16
C GLY A 138 7.84 18.33 -5.78
N ALA A 139 7.06 18.51 -4.71
CA ALA A 139 7.47 18.18 -3.35
C ALA A 139 6.43 17.35 -2.59
N SER A 140 5.20 17.85 -2.42
CA SER A 140 4.24 17.19 -1.54
C SER A 140 2.78 17.51 -1.86
N LEU A 141 1.90 16.63 -1.37
CA LEU A 141 0.46 16.81 -1.31
C LEU A 141 0.02 16.83 0.15
N THR A 142 -0.82 17.79 0.51
CA THR A 142 -1.58 17.74 1.76
C THR A 142 -2.94 17.13 1.46
N LEU A 143 -3.24 16.02 2.09
CA LEU A 143 -4.34 15.13 1.80
C LEU A 143 -5.27 15.03 3.00
N ARG A 144 -6.58 15.13 2.78
CA ARG A 144 -7.63 14.87 3.76
C ARG A 144 -8.27 13.52 3.46
N ASP A 145 -8.30 12.60 4.41
CA ASP A 145 -9.04 11.34 4.26
C ASP A 145 -10.54 11.65 4.08
N ALA A 146 -11.10 11.22 2.96
CA ALA A 146 -12.46 11.56 2.55
C ALA A 146 -13.56 10.80 3.32
N ILE A 147 -13.17 9.76 4.07
CA ILE A 147 -14.09 8.91 4.84
C ILE A 147 -13.92 9.13 6.34
N GLU A 148 -12.69 9.07 6.85
CA GLU A 148 -12.41 9.17 8.29
C GLU A 148 -12.09 10.60 8.75
N GLY A 149 -11.84 11.51 7.82
CA GLY A 149 -11.30 12.81 8.14
C GLY A 149 -9.81 12.75 8.48
N GLY A 150 -9.30 13.84 9.07
CA GLY A 150 -7.87 13.95 9.35
C GLY A 150 -7.07 14.33 8.11
N THR A 151 -5.90 14.92 8.35
CA THR A 151 -5.05 15.46 7.29
C THR A 151 -3.64 14.95 7.44
N ILE A 152 -3.01 14.58 6.32
CA ILE A 152 -1.62 14.14 6.24
C ILE A 152 -0.91 14.86 5.10
N THR A 153 0.33 15.25 5.30
CA THR A 153 1.18 15.74 4.21
C THR A 153 2.13 14.64 3.79
N ALA A 154 1.98 14.16 2.56
CA ALA A 154 2.81 13.11 1.98
C ALA A 154 3.77 13.67 0.94
N ASN A 155 5.02 13.19 0.95
CA ASN A 155 5.99 13.49 -0.09
C ASN A 155 5.55 12.82 -1.39
N GLU A 156 5.33 13.62 -2.42
CA GLU A 156 4.93 13.18 -3.74
C GLU A 156 5.36 14.20 -4.79
N ARG A 157 6.17 13.77 -5.76
CA ARG A 157 6.81 14.70 -6.70
C ARG A 157 6.04 14.87 -8.00
N GLN A 158 5.47 13.81 -8.55
CA GLN A 158 4.81 13.83 -9.85
C GLN A 158 3.37 14.29 -9.73
N ALA A 159 2.58 13.63 -8.89
CA ALA A 159 1.18 13.96 -8.70
C ALA A 159 1.00 15.37 -8.11
N SER A 160 1.94 15.88 -7.30
CA SER A 160 1.88 17.25 -6.78
C SER A 160 2.02 18.34 -7.85
N ARG A 161 2.51 18.01 -9.07
CA ARG A 161 2.53 18.92 -10.21
C ARG A 161 1.26 18.86 -11.04
N ALA A 162 0.55 17.74 -10.99
CA ALA A 162 -0.62 17.48 -11.81
C ALA A 162 -1.95 17.71 -11.08
N LEU A 163 -1.97 17.47 -9.75
CA LEU A 163 -3.19 17.56 -8.95
C LEU A 163 -3.20 18.84 -8.12
N GLY A 164 -4.36 19.50 -8.10
CA GLY A 164 -4.62 20.71 -7.31
C GLY A 164 -5.65 20.46 -6.20
N PRO A 165 -5.88 21.46 -5.33
CA PRO A 165 -6.92 21.41 -4.32
C PRO A 165 -8.29 21.07 -4.91
N GLY A 166 -9.04 20.22 -4.21
CA GLY A 166 -10.33 19.67 -4.66
C GLY A 166 -10.24 18.42 -5.54
N ALA A 167 -9.03 18.02 -5.99
CA ALA A 167 -8.86 16.73 -6.66
C ALA A 167 -8.99 15.57 -5.65
N TYR A 168 -9.54 14.44 -6.10
CA TYR A 168 -9.64 13.21 -5.31
C TYR A 168 -8.74 12.13 -5.87
N LEU A 169 -8.15 11.36 -4.98
CA LEU A 169 -7.29 10.25 -5.35
C LEU A 169 -7.45 9.06 -4.40
N ALA A 170 -7.25 7.86 -4.91
CA ALA A 170 -7.00 6.69 -4.10
C ALA A 170 -5.49 6.49 -3.98
N ALA A 171 -4.99 6.28 -2.77
CA ALA A 171 -3.56 6.08 -2.53
C ALA A 171 -3.31 5.26 -1.26
N ARG A 172 -2.17 4.58 -1.27
CA ARG A 172 -1.58 3.97 -0.08
C ARG A 172 -0.48 4.88 0.44
N ILE A 173 -0.54 5.25 1.70
CA ILE A 173 0.46 6.10 2.34
C ILE A 173 1.20 5.28 3.41
N VAL A 174 2.53 5.29 3.35
CA VAL A 174 3.40 4.79 4.42
C VAL A 174 3.88 5.96 5.26
N PRO A 175 3.87 5.83 6.61
CA PRO A 175 4.08 6.97 7.50
C PRO A 175 5.52 7.50 7.50
N HIS A 176 6.50 6.67 7.14
CA HIS A 176 7.93 6.99 7.21
C HIS A 176 8.65 6.54 5.95
N GLY A 177 8.69 7.41 4.94
CA GLY A 177 9.45 7.15 3.73
C GLY A 177 10.95 7.44 3.88
N PRO A 178 11.75 7.12 2.84
CA PRO A 178 13.18 7.43 2.82
C PRO A 178 13.52 8.90 2.99
N SER A 179 12.60 9.79 2.67
CA SER A 179 12.74 11.26 2.86
C SER A 179 12.48 11.71 4.29
N GLY A 180 12.09 10.80 5.19
CA GLY A 180 11.87 11.07 6.61
C GLY A 180 10.44 11.51 6.98
N GLY A 181 9.48 11.44 6.07
CA GLY A 181 8.07 11.76 6.27
C GLY A 181 7.14 10.76 5.54
N PRO A 182 5.81 10.96 5.62
CA PRO A 182 4.87 10.15 4.88
C PRO A 182 5.14 10.19 3.38
N GLU A 183 5.04 9.04 2.71
CA GLU A 183 5.19 8.91 1.25
C GLU A 183 4.03 8.09 0.67
N ILE A 184 3.63 8.44 -0.56
CA ILE A 184 2.67 7.66 -1.31
C ILE A 184 3.40 6.49 -1.96
N GLU A 185 2.91 5.28 -1.75
CA GLU A 185 3.38 4.09 -2.45
C GLU A 185 2.73 3.99 -3.84
N ALA A 186 3.21 3.05 -4.66
CA ALA A 186 2.71 2.82 -6.02
C ALA A 186 1.19 2.62 -6.09
N GLY A 187 0.61 2.80 -7.26
CA GLY A 187 -0.83 2.59 -7.48
C GLY A 187 -1.69 3.78 -7.06
N LEU A 188 -1.18 5.02 -7.14
CA LEU A 188 -2.00 6.22 -7.00
C LEU A 188 -2.99 6.32 -8.16
N LEU A 189 -4.28 6.43 -7.83
CA LEU A 189 -5.37 6.53 -8.77
C LEU A 189 -6.09 7.88 -8.63
N HIS A 190 -6.02 8.72 -9.67
CA HIS A 190 -6.82 9.94 -9.73
C HIS A 190 -8.30 9.61 -10.01
N LEU A 191 -9.20 10.13 -9.20
CA LEU A 191 -10.65 9.89 -9.31
C LEU A 191 -11.31 11.07 -10.01
N GLY A 192 -11.83 10.84 -11.21
CA GLY A 192 -12.59 11.85 -11.95
C GLY A 192 -13.89 12.26 -11.24
N PRO A 193 -14.44 13.46 -11.50
CA PRO A 193 -15.61 13.98 -10.78
C PRO A 193 -16.83 13.06 -10.82
N GLN A 194 -17.03 12.34 -11.92
CA GLN A 194 -18.17 11.44 -12.13
C GLN A 194 -18.11 10.18 -11.25
N VAL A 195 -16.92 9.84 -10.73
CA VAL A 195 -16.69 8.65 -9.91
C VAL A 195 -16.73 8.97 -8.41
N GLN A 196 -16.37 10.20 -8.03
CA GLN A 196 -16.10 10.58 -6.64
C GLN A 196 -17.29 10.31 -5.72
N GLU A 197 -18.42 10.95 -5.95
CA GLU A 197 -19.55 10.83 -5.04
C GLU A 197 -20.18 9.43 -5.01
N PRO A 198 -20.41 8.74 -6.15
CA PRO A 198 -20.89 7.36 -6.12
C PRO A 198 -19.94 6.42 -5.36
N LEU A 199 -18.63 6.53 -5.56
CA LEU A 199 -17.64 5.70 -4.88
C LEU A 199 -17.59 5.98 -3.37
N LEU A 200 -17.58 7.25 -2.98
CA LEU A 200 -17.60 7.63 -1.57
C LEU A 200 -18.88 7.16 -0.85
N ALA A 201 -20.02 7.26 -1.52
CA ALA A 201 -21.30 6.77 -0.97
C ALA A 201 -21.26 5.24 -0.77
N GLN A 202 -20.74 4.50 -1.75
CA GLN A 202 -20.59 3.05 -1.62
C GLN A 202 -19.65 2.68 -0.47
N ILE A 203 -18.48 3.32 -0.38
CA ILE A 203 -17.51 3.05 0.69
C ILE A 203 -18.13 3.34 2.07
N ARG A 204 -18.85 4.44 2.22
CA ARG A 204 -19.55 4.77 3.49
C ARG A 204 -20.58 3.70 3.86
N THR A 205 -21.32 3.19 2.88
CA THR A 205 -22.30 2.12 3.09
C THR A 205 -21.63 0.82 3.52
N GLU A 206 -20.60 0.38 2.81
CA GLU A 206 -19.87 -0.83 3.14
C GLU A 206 -19.14 -0.73 4.50
N ARG A 207 -18.59 0.45 4.80
CA ARG A 207 -17.97 0.73 6.10
C ARG A 207 -19.00 0.61 7.24
N ALA A 208 -20.19 1.18 7.08
CA ALA A 208 -21.24 1.07 8.07
C ALA A 208 -21.67 -0.40 8.28
N ALA A 209 -21.82 -1.16 7.20
CA ALA A 209 -22.13 -2.58 7.25
C ALA A 209 -21.02 -3.40 7.92
N PHE A 210 -19.75 -3.07 7.65
CA PHE A 210 -18.60 -3.71 8.30
C PHE A 210 -18.61 -3.47 9.82
N LEU A 211 -18.79 -2.24 10.26
CA LEU A 211 -18.81 -1.88 11.68
C LEU A 211 -20.02 -2.49 12.42
N ALA A 212 -21.16 -2.62 11.76
CA ALA A 212 -22.32 -3.29 12.32
C ALA A 212 -22.06 -4.80 12.57
N ARG A 213 -21.31 -5.46 11.67
CA ARG A 213 -20.92 -6.87 11.82
C ARG A 213 -19.75 -7.09 12.77
N HIS A 214 -18.89 -6.08 12.92
CA HIS A 214 -17.66 -6.13 13.71
C HIS A 214 -17.58 -4.92 14.66
N PRO A 215 -18.40 -4.87 15.74
CA PRO A 215 -18.37 -3.77 16.70
C PRO A 215 -16.97 -3.62 17.32
N GLY A 216 -16.35 -2.45 17.16
CA GLY A 216 -14.97 -2.21 17.58
C GLY A 216 -13.87 -2.85 16.68
N GLY A 217 -14.28 -3.33 15.50
CA GLY A 217 -13.35 -3.93 14.53
C GLY A 217 -12.30 -2.95 14.02
N ASP A 218 -11.12 -3.49 13.68
CA ASP A 218 -10.03 -2.72 13.07
C ASP A 218 -10.42 -2.28 11.65
N LEU A 219 -10.55 -0.97 11.45
CA LEU A 219 -10.83 -0.39 10.14
C LEU A 219 -9.73 -0.67 9.11
N THR A 220 -8.50 -0.96 9.53
CA THR A 220 -7.45 -1.39 8.60
C THR A 220 -7.87 -2.65 7.83
N ALA A 221 -8.52 -3.59 8.49
CA ALA A 221 -9.06 -4.79 7.85
C ALA A 221 -10.12 -4.44 6.80
N PHE A 222 -11.01 -3.48 7.08
CA PHE A 222 -11.97 -2.97 6.10
C PHE A 222 -11.27 -2.36 4.89
N TYR A 223 -10.32 -1.44 5.10
CA TYR A 223 -9.62 -0.76 4.02
C TYR A 223 -8.75 -1.68 3.15
N LYS A 224 -8.31 -2.82 3.65
CA LYS A 224 -7.62 -3.83 2.85
C LYS A 224 -8.51 -4.49 1.78
N TYR A 225 -9.82 -4.47 1.96
CA TYR A 225 -10.80 -4.89 0.95
C TYR A 225 -11.22 -3.76 -0.01
N LEU A 226 -10.78 -2.53 0.23
CA LEU A 226 -11.25 -1.37 -0.52
C LEU A 226 -10.92 -1.42 -2.04
N PRO A 227 -9.71 -1.82 -2.48
CA PRO A 227 -9.41 -1.85 -3.91
C PRO A 227 -10.42 -2.65 -4.75
N PRO A 228 -10.85 -3.86 -4.38
CA PRO A 228 -11.91 -4.57 -5.09
C PRO A 228 -13.26 -3.83 -5.16
N LEU A 229 -13.59 -2.95 -4.20
CA LEU A 229 -14.82 -2.16 -4.22
C LEU A 229 -14.83 -1.09 -5.33
N PHE A 230 -13.67 -0.68 -5.83
CA PHE A 230 -13.59 0.26 -6.94
C PHE A 230 -14.21 -0.26 -8.23
N HIS A 231 -14.24 -1.57 -8.41
CA HIS A 231 -14.69 -2.21 -9.63
C HIS A 231 -16.15 -1.89 -9.95
N ASP A 232 -17.03 -1.84 -8.95
CA ASP A 232 -18.44 -1.61 -9.15
C ASP A 232 -18.78 -0.19 -9.60
N VAL A 233 -17.98 0.79 -9.24
CA VAL A 233 -18.22 2.20 -9.58
C VAL A 233 -17.21 2.68 -10.62
N TRP A 234 -15.93 2.51 -10.37
CA TRP A 234 -14.89 3.12 -11.17
C TRP A 234 -14.70 2.41 -12.50
N ILE A 235 -14.55 1.08 -12.51
CA ILE A 235 -14.43 0.31 -13.74
C ILE A 235 -15.71 0.43 -14.57
N ALA A 236 -16.90 0.32 -13.94
CA ALA A 236 -18.14 0.51 -14.65
C ALA A 236 -18.24 1.89 -15.34
N THR A 237 -17.71 2.94 -14.71
CA THR A 237 -17.66 4.30 -15.30
C THR A 237 -16.61 4.42 -16.40
N MET A 238 -15.49 3.71 -16.28
CA MET A 238 -14.40 3.76 -17.26
C MET A 238 -14.66 2.89 -18.50
N LEU A 239 -15.44 1.84 -18.35
CA LEU A 239 -15.78 0.88 -19.40
C LEU A 239 -17.15 1.16 -20.04
N GLY A 240 -17.97 2.08 -19.42
CA GLY A 240 -19.32 2.48 -19.82
C GLY A 240 -19.49 2.88 -21.16
#